data_24699627e1d2e8f8bd83a0fe5f80d696
#
_entry.id   24699627e1d2e8f8bd83a0fe5f80d696
#
_cell.length_a   1.000
_cell.length_b   1.000
_cell.length_c   1.000
_cell.angle_alpha   90.00
_cell.angle_beta   90.00
_cell.angle_gamma   90.00
#
_symmetry.space_group_name_H-M   'P 1'
#
loop_
_entity.id
_entity.type
_entity.pdbx_description
1 polymer ?
#
loop_
_entity_poly.entity_id
_entity_poly.type
_entity_poly.pdbx_seq_one_letter_code
_entity_poly.pdbx_strand_id
1 'polypeptide(L)'
;MKKIYFLFLTIMTVYLTSCSNSPTDKAQSSVKSYLKENLKNSATYEPISFLQLDTLKKADTSDTKQISLYKITHIYSIKNADKDKVKMTISFYLDKDLKVNEANTKSINGDYGTLTGNAYWKYNNYVGNKADAGAEIELYSLDTARGNLKYEASADVQGNYRIEKVLPGSYFLIVRSKNATDCPERHLDNIILYSDYMKQLFGLDINKYKTQLDEIKTLDSTFSAILFDSDEKKYGGLSGRIDKYTAIRKEMRDKAEKLLEALPDDFKKKIYLFTGYGNAYDFTTIRIEEGKTENENTDFGITCI
;
A
#
# COMPACT_ATOMS: atom_id res chain seq x y z
N MET A 1 -19.20 -36.35 59.08
CA MET A 1 -18.73 -36.30 57.69
C MET A 1 -19.43 -35.28 56.80
N LYS A 2 -20.67 -34.88 56.97
CA LYS A 2 -21.39 -33.89 56.13
C LYS A 2 -20.88 -32.45 56.24
N LYS A 3 -20.24 -32.03 57.33
CA LYS A 3 -19.72 -30.65 57.50
C LYS A 3 -18.41 -30.37 56.81
N ILE A 4 -17.60 -31.40 56.47
CA ILE A 4 -16.31 -31.23 55.77
C ILE A 4 -16.53 -31.02 54.28
N TYR A 5 -17.54 -31.60 53.67
CA TYR A 5 -17.86 -31.39 52.25
C TYR A 5 -18.36 -29.98 51.96
N PHE A 6 -19.01 -29.31 52.90
CA PHE A 6 -19.49 -27.95 52.73
C PHE A 6 -18.33 -26.93 52.74
N LEU A 7 -17.30 -27.19 53.53
CA LEU A 7 -16.10 -26.34 53.57
C LEU A 7 -15.25 -26.47 52.30
N PHE A 8 -15.16 -27.66 51.70
CA PHE A 8 -14.45 -27.88 50.46
C PHE A 8 -15.17 -27.25 49.24
N LEU A 9 -16.52 -27.25 49.24
CA LEU A 9 -17.28 -26.65 48.15
C LEU A 9 -17.21 -25.12 48.16
N THR A 10 -17.13 -24.49 49.32
CA THR A 10 -16.96 -23.02 49.45
C THR A 10 -15.56 -22.56 49.12
N ILE A 11 -14.52 -23.37 49.33
CA ILE A 11 -13.15 -23.04 48.94
C ILE A 11 -12.98 -23.18 47.41
N MET A 12 -13.64 -24.12 46.74
CA MET A 12 -13.55 -24.31 45.31
C MET A 12 -14.28 -23.20 44.51
N THR A 13 -15.32 -22.57 45.08
CA THR A 13 -16.01 -21.43 44.41
C THR A 13 -15.22 -20.12 44.51
N VAL A 14 -14.32 -19.96 45.48
CA VAL A 14 -13.49 -18.75 45.62
C VAL A 14 -12.33 -18.73 44.61
N TYR A 15 -11.86 -19.90 44.16
CA TYR A 15 -10.78 -19.97 43.15
C TYR A 15 -11.25 -19.69 41.72
N LEU A 16 -12.56 -19.67 41.42
CA LEU A 16 -13.08 -19.40 40.08
C LEU A 16 -13.34 -17.92 39.78
N THR A 17 -13.17 -17.02 40.77
CA THR A 17 -13.41 -15.58 40.59
C THR A 17 -12.11 -14.76 40.44
N SER A 18 -10.94 -15.39 40.40
CA SER A 18 -9.70 -14.72 40.01
C SER A 18 -9.62 -14.61 38.49
N CYS A 19 -10.59 -13.92 37.86
CA CYS A 19 -10.41 -13.38 36.55
C CYS A 19 -9.27 -12.35 36.64
N SER A 20 -8.07 -12.76 36.33
CA SER A 20 -6.94 -11.86 36.15
C SER A 20 -7.31 -10.90 35.04
N ASN A 21 -7.58 -9.64 35.36
CA ASN A 21 -7.71 -8.57 34.39
C ASN A 21 -6.34 -8.29 33.80
N SER A 22 -5.86 -9.18 32.92
CA SER A 22 -4.62 -8.93 32.22
C SER A 22 -4.74 -7.63 31.38
N PRO A 23 -3.66 -6.91 31.12
CA PRO A 23 -3.70 -5.77 30.23
C PRO A 23 -4.34 -6.10 28.87
N THR A 24 -4.09 -7.31 28.38
CA THR A 24 -4.69 -7.81 27.13
C THR A 24 -6.20 -7.96 27.23
N ASP A 25 -6.72 -8.55 28.33
CA ASP A 25 -8.18 -8.70 28.51
C ASP A 25 -8.88 -7.34 28.64
N LYS A 26 -8.22 -6.40 29.32
CA LYS A 26 -8.72 -5.04 29.47
C LYS A 26 -8.76 -4.31 28.11
N ALA A 27 -7.70 -4.43 27.29
CA ALA A 27 -7.65 -3.89 25.95
C ALA A 27 -8.74 -4.47 25.05
N GLN A 28 -8.91 -5.81 25.06
CA GLN A 28 -9.97 -6.48 24.30
C GLN A 28 -11.37 -6.05 24.72
N SER A 29 -11.59 -5.91 26.01
CA SER A 29 -12.88 -5.44 26.55
C SER A 29 -13.18 -4.01 26.15
N SER A 30 -12.18 -3.13 26.17
CA SER A 30 -12.28 -1.74 25.71
C SER A 30 -12.66 -1.66 24.23
N VAL A 31 -11.99 -2.44 23.37
CA VAL A 31 -12.29 -2.50 21.92
C VAL A 31 -13.71 -3.04 21.68
N LYS A 32 -14.12 -4.09 22.38
CA LYS A 32 -15.49 -4.62 22.25
C LYS A 32 -16.55 -3.62 22.65
N SER A 33 -16.35 -2.88 23.74
CA SER A 33 -17.27 -1.82 24.19
C SER A 33 -17.33 -0.69 23.17
N TYR A 34 -16.16 -0.22 22.71
CA TYR A 34 -16.09 0.79 21.67
C TYR A 34 -16.86 0.39 20.40
N LEU A 35 -16.69 -0.83 19.92
CA LEU A 35 -17.39 -1.32 18.73
C LEU A 35 -18.91 -1.39 18.95
N LYS A 36 -19.36 -1.87 20.11
CA LYS A 36 -20.79 -1.92 20.42
C LYS A 36 -21.46 -0.54 20.42
N GLU A 37 -20.72 0.50 20.82
CA GLU A 37 -21.22 1.87 20.89
C GLU A 37 -21.16 2.59 19.56
N ASN A 38 -20.16 2.27 18.70
CA ASN A 38 -19.85 3.05 17.51
C ASN A 38 -20.21 2.37 16.18
N LEU A 39 -20.53 1.08 16.18
CA LEU A 39 -20.97 0.38 14.97
C LEU A 39 -22.42 0.73 14.64
N LYS A 40 -22.69 1.10 13.38
CA LYS A 40 -24.07 1.35 12.87
C LYS A 40 -24.96 0.11 13.00
N ASN A 41 -24.41 -1.08 12.75
CA ASN A 41 -25.12 -2.37 12.84
C ASN A 41 -24.53 -3.27 13.94
N SER A 42 -24.37 -2.72 15.14
CA SER A 42 -23.74 -3.41 16.28
C SER A 42 -24.41 -4.76 16.64
N ALA A 43 -25.69 -4.93 16.34
CA ALA A 43 -26.41 -6.19 16.53
C ALA A 43 -25.88 -7.35 15.64
N THR A 44 -25.16 -7.04 14.57
CA THR A 44 -24.57 -8.03 13.64
C THR A 44 -23.08 -8.25 13.88
N TYR A 45 -22.52 -7.61 14.89
CA TYR A 45 -21.13 -7.75 15.27
C TYR A 45 -20.83 -9.13 15.86
N GLU A 46 -19.90 -9.83 15.22
CA GLU A 46 -19.41 -11.14 15.64
C GLU A 46 -17.88 -11.07 15.81
N PRO A 47 -17.35 -11.13 17.05
CA PRO A 47 -15.92 -11.18 17.26
C PRO A 47 -15.33 -12.50 16.77
N ILE A 48 -14.21 -12.45 16.04
CA ILE A 48 -13.51 -13.64 15.55
C ILE A 48 -12.25 -13.89 16.37
N SER A 49 -11.33 -12.93 16.42
CA SER A 49 -10.09 -13.04 17.21
C SER A 49 -9.44 -11.69 17.47
N PHE A 50 -8.53 -11.68 18.43
CA PHE A 50 -7.60 -10.57 18.67
C PHE A 50 -6.17 -11.05 18.42
N LEU A 51 -5.35 -10.20 17.84
CA LEU A 51 -3.89 -10.41 17.80
C LEU A 51 -3.26 -9.90 19.10
N GLN A 52 -1.95 -10.08 19.22
CA GLN A 52 -1.19 -9.66 20.40
C GLN A 52 -1.36 -8.15 20.66
N LEU A 53 -1.36 -7.77 21.93
CA LEU A 53 -1.27 -6.38 22.36
C LEU A 53 0.20 -5.92 22.26
N ASP A 54 0.45 -4.96 21.37
CA ASP A 54 1.76 -4.39 21.15
C ASP A 54 1.93 -3.07 21.90
N THR A 55 3.11 -2.83 22.47
CA THR A 55 3.49 -1.54 23.02
C THR A 55 4.15 -0.71 21.93
N LEU A 56 3.63 0.49 21.69
CA LEU A 56 4.20 1.41 20.72
C LEU A 56 5.42 2.13 21.32
N LYS A 57 6.54 2.10 20.61
CA LYS A 57 7.69 2.93 20.97
C LYS A 57 7.29 4.39 20.75
N LYS A 58 7.67 5.27 21.69
CA LYS A 58 7.53 6.73 21.51
C LYS A 58 8.34 7.14 20.29
N ALA A 59 7.72 7.25 19.13
CA ALA A 59 8.31 7.83 17.93
C ALA A 59 7.28 8.76 17.31
N ASP A 60 7.68 10.01 17.13
CA ASP A 60 7.11 11.02 16.23
C ASP A 60 5.59 11.24 16.28
N THR A 61 5.12 11.79 17.39
CA THR A 61 3.84 12.50 17.37
C THR A 61 4.11 13.98 17.50
N SER A 62 4.22 14.65 16.35
CA SER A 62 4.19 16.13 16.27
C SER A 62 2.81 16.70 16.62
N ASP A 63 1.82 15.86 16.92
CA ASP A 63 0.48 16.27 17.28
C ASP A 63 0.17 15.92 18.74
N THR A 64 0.08 16.94 19.56
CA THR A 64 0.09 16.92 21.03
C THR A 64 -1.24 16.54 21.70
N LYS A 65 -2.24 15.98 20.98
CA LYS A 65 -3.57 15.83 21.60
C LYS A 65 -3.95 14.46 22.13
N GLN A 66 -3.39 13.35 21.63
CA GLN A 66 -3.63 12.02 22.21
C GLN A 66 -2.49 11.06 21.91
N ILE A 67 -1.71 10.69 22.92
CA ILE A 67 -0.62 9.73 22.77
C ILE A 67 -1.19 8.31 22.85
N SER A 68 -1.17 7.58 21.73
CA SER A 68 -1.44 6.15 21.74
C SER A 68 -0.20 5.40 22.21
N LEU A 69 -0.34 4.55 23.23
CA LEU A 69 0.75 3.78 23.81
C LEU A 69 0.69 2.30 23.44
N TYR A 70 -0.47 1.81 23.03
CA TYR A 70 -0.68 0.41 22.70
C TYR A 70 -1.42 0.27 21.39
N LYS A 71 -1.21 -0.87 20.73
CA LYS A 71 -1.93 -1.27 19.53
C LYS A 71 -2.44 -2.69 19.71
N ILE A 72 -3.71 -2.93 19.39
CA ILE A 72 -4.28 -4.26 19.30
C ILE A 72 -5.08 -4.40 18.00
N THR A 73 -4.87 -5.49 17.28
CA THR A 73 -5.63 -5.76 16.07
C THR A 73 -6.77 -6.72 16.39
N HIS A 74 -7.98 -6.34 15.98
CA HIS A 74 -9.18 -7.15 16.15
C HIS A 74 -9.74 -7.58 14.81
N ILE A 75 -10.07 -8.87 14.72
CA ILE A 75 -10.74 -9.47 13.58
C ILE A 75 -12.18 -9.77 13.99
N TYR A 76 -13.12 -9.25 13.21
CA TYR A 76 -14.56 -9.45 13.46
C TYR A 76 -15.33 -9.49 12.14
N SER A 77 -16.58 -9.96 12.17
CA SER A 77 -17.50 -9.80 11.06
C SER A 77 -18.67 -8.91 11.44
N ILE A 78 -19.22 -8.24 10.45
CA ILE A 78 -20.37 -7.35 10.57
C ILE A 78 -21.13 -7.33 9.24
N LYS A 79 -22.44 -7.05 9.28
CA LYS A 79 -23.18 -6.67 8.06
C LYS A 79 -23.04 -5.17 7.82
N ASN A 80 -22.51 -4.83 6.66
CA ASN A 80 -22.38 -3.44 6.21
C ASN A 80 -23.73 -2.82 5.76
N ALA A 81 -23.73 -1.60 5.25
CA ALA A 81 -24.93 -0.91 4.78
C ALA A 81 -25.65 -1.67 3.65
N ASP A 82 -24.90 -2.36 2.78
CA ASP A 82 -25.43 -3.21 1.70
C ASP A 82 -25.97 -4.56 2.19
N LYS A 83 -25.93 -4.82 3.52
CA LYS A 83 -26.27 -6.09 4.17
C LYS A 83 -25.33 -7.25 3.86
N ASP A 84 -24.20 -6.98 3.22
CA ASP A 84 -23.15 -7.97 2.98
C ASP A 84 -22.42 -8.28 4.30
N LYS A 85 -22.17 -9.56 4.58
CA LYS A 85 -21.37 -9.97 5.73
C LYS A 85 -19.89 -9.78 5.36
N VAL A 86 -19.24 -8.79 5.95
CA VAL A 86 -17.83 -8.46 5.71
C VAL A 86 -16.97 -8.83 6.91
N LYS A 87 -15.78 -9.36 6.63
CA LYS A 87 -14.75 -9.62 7.64
C LYS A 87 -13.85 -8.40 7.72
N MET A 88 -13.82 -7.80 8.90
CA MET A 88 -12.99 -6.62 9.18
C MET A 88 -11.75 -7.04 9.96
N THR A 89 -10.63 -6.42 9.66
CA THR A 89 -9.39 -6.51 10.42
C THR A 89 -8.93 -5.09 10.71
N ILE A 90 -9.08 -4.66 11.95
CA ILE A 90 -8.87 -3.27 12.36
C ILE A 90 -7.86 -3.23 13.49
N SER A 91 -6.86 -2.36 13.34
CA SER A 91 -5.93 -2.03 14.41
C SER A 91 -6.47 -0.86 15.23
N PHE A 92 -6.66 -1.09 16.52
CA PHE A 92 -7.08 -0.11 17.48
C PHE A 92 -5.88 0.39 18.26
N TYR A 93 -5.78 1.70 18.37
CA TYR A 93 -4.74 2.37 19.13
C TYR A 93 -5.32 2.80 20.47
N LEU A 94 -4.61 2.51 21.54
CA LEU A 94 -5.10 2.65 22.89
C LEU A 94 -4.20 3.60 23.69
N ASP A 95 -4.81 4.38 24.58
CA ASP A 95 -4.11 5.25 25.51
C ASP A 95 -3.44 4.48 26.69
N LYS A 96 -2.88 5.21 27.65
CA LYS A 96 -2.27 4.64 28.85
C LYS A 96 -3.23 3.81 29.73
N ASP A 97 -4.52 4.10 29.67
CA ASP A 97 -5.56 3.43 30.43
C ASP A 97 -6.22 2.29 29.64
N LEU A 98 -5.65 1.97 28.47
CA LEU A 98 -6.14 0.97 27.51
C LEU A 98 -7.51 1.31 26.92
N LYS A 99 -7.87 2.59 26.85
CA LYS A 99 -9.06 3.07 26.16
C LYS A 99 -8.76 3.32 24.69
N VAL A 100 -9.74 3.03 23.83
CA VAL A 100 -9.62 3.25 22.39
C VAL A 100 -9.50 4.75 22.11
N ASN A 101 -8.48 5.11 21.33
CA ASN A 101 -8.29 6.46 20.82
C ASN A 101 -9.10 6.63 19.54
N GLU A 102 -10.23 7.33 19.60
CA GLU A 102 -11.15 7.53 18.48
C GLU A 102 -10.52 8.20 17.25
N ALA A 103 -9.46 8.99 17.43
CA ALA A 103 -8.81 9.71 16.32
C ALA A 103 -8.17 8.78 15.27
N ASN A 104 -7.85 7.54 15.64
CA ASN A 104 -7.13 6.58 14.80
C ASN A 104 -8.01 5.44 14.23
N THR A 105 -9.28 5.39 14.57
CA THR A 105 -10.20 4.30 14.20
C THR A 105 -11.36 4.80 13.33
N LYS A 106 -11.08 5.12 12.06
CA LYS A 106 -12.08 5.81 11.21
C LYS A 106 -13.02 4.91 10.41
N SER A 107 -12.69 3.65 10.18
CA SER A 107 -13.45 2.79 9.27
C SER A 107 -13.78 1.45 9.92
N ILE A 108 -14.84 1.41 10.70
CA ILE A 108 -15.22 0.24 11.50
C ILE A 108 -16.47 -0.48 10.99
N ASN A 109 -17.30 0.15 10.15
CA ASN A 109 -18.59 -0.39 9.72
C ASN A 109 -18.51 -1.34 8.52
N GLY A 110 -17.39 -1.35 7.82
CA GLY A 110 -17.20 -2.18 6.62
C GLY A 110 -18.02 -1.69 5.42
N ASP A 111 -18.52 -0.45 5.47
CA ASP A 111 -19.14 0.17 4.29
C ASP A 111 -18.08 0.36 3.23
N TYR A 112 -18.40 -0.02 2.00
CA TYR A 112 -17.43 0.03 0.91
C TYR A 112 -17.15 1.46 0.46
N GLY A 113 -15.91 1.70 0.04
CA GLY A 113 -15.55 2.84 -0.78
C GLY A 113 -15.46 2.46 -2.26
N THR A 114 -15.14 3.43 -3.08
CA THR A 114 -14.97 3.29 -4.53
C THR A 114 -13.66 3.95 -4.94
N LEU A 115 -12.92 3.32 -5.84
CA LEU A 115 -11.80 3.94 -6.55
C LEU A 115 -12.23 4.23 -7.99
N THR A 116 -11.97 5.44 -8.45
CA THR A 116 -12.13 5.85 -9.86
C THR A 116 -10.84 6.49 -10.35
N GLY A 117 -10.69 6.62 -11.64
CA GLY A 117 -9.58 7.36 -12.22
C GLY A 117 -9.61 7.32 -13.74
N ASN A 118 -8.61 7.96 -14.33
CA ASN A 118 -8.38 7.97 -15.76
C ASN A 118 -6.92 7.67 -16.04
N ALA A 119 -6.66 6.72 -16.93
CA ALA A 119 -5.33 6.37 -17.42
C ALA A 119 -5.13 6.98 -18.82
N TYR A 120 -4.03 7.69 -18.99
CA TYR A 120 -3.72 8.35 -20.25
C TYR A 120 -2.21 8.46 -20.49
N TRP A 121 -1.82 8.72 -21.74
CA TRP A 121 -0.46 8.86 -22.18
C TRP A 121 -0.34 9.90 -23.28
N LYS A 122 0.88 10.27 -23.68
CA LYS A 122 1.17 11.22 -24.75
C LYS A 122 2.06 10.58 -25.80
N TYR A 123 1.68 10.75 -27.06
CA TYR A 123 2.57 10.39 -28.14
C TYR A 123 3.73 11.41 -28.24
N ASN A 124 3.40 12.68 -28.13
CA ASN A 124 4.31 13.82 -28.04
C ASN A 124 3.57 15.04 -27.47
N ASN A 125 4.31 16.11 -27.22
CA ASN A 125 3.72 17.33 -26.65
C ASN A 125 2.70 18.05 -27.54
N TYR A 126 2.64 17.75 -28.84
CA TYR A 126 1.76 18.42 -29.80
C TYR A 126 0.41 17.71 -29.93
N VAL A 127 0.37 16.39 -29.78
CA VAL A 127 -0.87 15.59 -29.96
C VAL A 127 -1.74 15.60 -28.71
N GLY A 128 -1.19 15.97 -27.55
CA GLY A 128 -1.89 15.97 -26.28
C GLY A 128 -2.12 14.57 -25.68
N ASN A 129 -2.98 14.51 -24.67
CA ASN A 129 -3.29 13.27 -23.96
C ASN A 129 -4.15 12.34 -24.80
N LYS A 130 -3.83 11.05 -24.75
CA LYS A 130 -4.63 9.96 -25.32
C LYS A 130 -5.07 9.02 -24.22
N ALA A 131 -6.32 8.62 -24.26
CA ALA A 131 -6.87 7.61 -23.36
C ALA A 131 -6.08 6.29 -23.48
N ASP A 132 -5.77 5.67 -22.36
CA ASP A 132 -5.16 4.34 -22.33
C ASP A 132 -6.21 3.26 -22.18
N ALA A 133 -6.93 3.02 -23.29
CA ALA A 133 -7.96 2.00 -23.35
C ALA A 133 -7.39 0.61 -23.03
N GLY A 134 -7.98 -0.07 -22.06
CA GLY A 134 -7.54 -1.39 -21.63
C GLY A 134 -6.35 -1.36 -20.65
N ALA A 135 -5.93 -0.19 -20.14
CA ALA A 135 -4.98 -0.14 -19.04
C ALA A 135 -5.45 -1.04 -17.90
N GLU A 136 -4.54 -1.78 -17.29
CA GLU A 136 -4.84 -2.73 -16.22
C GLU A 136 -4.57 -2.10 -14.85
N ILE A 137 -5.56 -2.20 -13.97
CA ILE A 137 -5.53 -1.62 -12.64
C ILE A 137 -5.55 -2.74 -11.61
N GLU A 138 -4.56 -2.76 -10.71
CA GLU A 138 -4.49 -3.68 -9.58
C GLU A 138 -4.33 -2.89 -8.28
N LEU A 139 -5.16 -3.21 -7.30
CA LEU A 139 -5.21 -2.56 -6.00
C LEU A 139 -4.94 -3.59 -4.91
N TYR A 140 -3.77 -3.57 -4.29
CA TYR A 140 -3.33 -4.51 -3.26
C TYR A 140 -3.49 -3.92 -1.88
N SER A 141 -4.14 -4.65 -0.97
CA SER A 141 -4.24 -4.23 0.43
C SER A 141 -2.85 -4.19 1.09
N LEU A 142 -2.54 -3.09 1.75
CA LEU A 142 -1.34 -2.95 2.59
C LEU A 142 -1.56 -3.47 4.02
N ASP A 143 -2.78 -3.87 4.35
CA ASP A 143 -3.09 -4.50 5.62
C ASP A 143 -2.74 -5.99 5.56
N THR A 144 -1.61 -6.36 6.16
CA THR A 144 -1.10 -7.75 6.18
C THR A 144 -2.07 -8.74 6.82
N ALA A 145 -2.94 -8.27 7.71
CA ALA A 145 -3.94 -9.11 8.36
C ALA A 145 -5.12 -9.48 7.44
N ARG A 146 -5.24 -8.81 6.29
CA ARG A 146 -6.22 -9.16 5.22
C ARG A 146 -5.66 -10.17 4.23
N GLY A 147 -4.42 -10.61 4.40
CA GLY A 147 -3.73 -11.48 3.46
C GLY A 147 -3.51 -10.77 2.11
N ASN A 148 -3.62 -11.53 1.03
CA ASN A 148 -3.40 -11.02 -0.33
C ASN A 148 -4.69 -10.45 -0.95
N LEU A 149 -5.46 -9.63 -0.20
CA LEU A 149 -6.66 -9.00 -0.75
C LEU A 149 -6.28 -8.09 -1.91
N LYS A 150 -6.82 -8.37 -3.08
CA LYS A 150 -6.59 -7.64 -4.32
C LYS A 150 -7.90 -7.33 -5.02
N TYR A 151 -7.98 -6.17 -5.64
CA TYR A 151 -9.04 -5.78 -6.57
C TYR A 151 -8.42 -5.48 -7.93
N GLU A 152 -9.19 -5.70 -8.99
CA GLU A 152 -8.74 -5.50 -10.36
C GLU A 152 -9.80 -4.79 -11.18
N ALA A 153 -9.37 -3.99 -12.13
CA ALA A 153 -10.20 -3.37 -13.15
C ALA A 153 -9.40 -3.18 -14.44
N SER A 154 -10.11 -2.83 -15.50
CA SER A 154 -9.50 -2.36 -16.74
C SER A 154 -10.14 -1.03 -17.13
N ALA A 155 -9.35 -0.16 -17.73
CA ALA A 155 -9.84 1.12 -18.24
C ALA A 155 -10.73 0.91 -19.49
N ASP A 156 -11.76 1.71 -19.60
CA ASP A 156 -12.64 1.74 -20.77
C ASP A 156 -11.97 2.41 -21.99
N VAL A 157 -12.71 2.57 -23.08
CA VAL A 157 -12.19 3.18 -24.32
C VAL A 157 -11.85 4.67 -24.17
N GLN A 158 -12.32 5.33 -23.12
CA GLN A 158 -11.99 6.70 -22.75
C GLN A 158 -10.86 6.76 -21.71
N GLY A 159 -10.30 5.60 -21.29
CA GLY A 159 -9.27 5.49 -20.27
C GLY A 159 -9.81 5.55 -18.84
N ASN A 160 -11.11 5.62 -18.62
CA ASN A 160 -11.68 5.67 -17.29
C ASN A 160 -11.73 4.29 -16.66
N TYR A 161 -11.46 4.20 -15.37
CA TYR A 161 -11.61 2.97 -14.61
C TYR A 161 -12.38 3.18 -13.32
N ARG A 162 -12.99 2.11 -12.82
CA ARG A 162 -13.77 2.11 -11.60
C ARG A 162 -13.66 0.75 -10.90
N ILE A 163 -13.33 0.80 -9.59
CA ILE A 163 -13.38 -0.36 -8.71
C ILE A 163 -14.39 -0.05 -7.60
N GLU A 164 -15.48 -0.76 -7.59
CA GLU A 164 -16.54 -0.64 -6.59
C GLU A 164 -16.35 -1.66 -5.45
N LYS A 165 -17.04 -1.43 -4.34
CA LYS A 165 -17.05 -2.33 -3.17
C LYS A 165 -15.63 -2.62 -2.64
N VAL A 166 -14.80 -1.59 -2.58
CA VAL A 166 -13.47 -1.68 -1.97
C VAL A 166 -13.60 -1.50 -0.46
N LEU A 167 -13.08 -2.44 0.31
CA LEU A 167 -13.03 -2.30 1.77
C LEU A 167 -12.15 -1.10 2.16
N PRO A 168 -12.56 -0.31 3.18
CA PRO A 168 -11.76 0.83 3.62
C PRO A 168 -10.37 0.40 4.10
N GLY A 169 -9.34 1.16 3.75
CA GLY A 169 -7.96 0.85 4.13
C GLY A 169 -6.94 1.54 3.25
N SER A 170 -5.67 1.22 3.51
CA SER A 170 -4.55 1.66 2.68
C SER A 170 -4.22 0.59 1.64
N TYR A 171 -3.95 1.04 0.44
CA TYR A 171 -3.70 0.16 -0.70
C TYR A 171 -2.49 0.62 -1.49
N PHE A 172 -1.86 -0.34 -2.13
CA PHE A 172 -0.87 -0.12 -3.16
C PHE A 172 -1.53 -0.30 -4.51
N LEU A 173 -1.57 0.76 -5.30
CA LEU A 173 -2.16 0.80 -6.63
C LEU A 173 -1.07 0.62 -7.67
N ILE A 174 -1.30 -0.29 -8.59
CA ILE A 174 -0.50 -0.48 -9.80
C ILE A 174 -1.40 -0.22 -11.00
N VAL A 175 -1.01 0.72 -11.85
CA VAL A 175 -1.68 0.97 -13.12
C VAL A 175 -0.71 0.65 -14.25
N ARG A 176 -1.06 -0.28 -15.13
CA ARG A 176 -0.24 -0.69 -16.27
C ARG A 176 -0.86 -0.21 -17.57
N SER A 177 -0.07 0.48 -18.36
CA SER A 177 -0.48 0.90 -19.69
C SER A 177 -0.67 -0.29 -20.62
N LYS A 178 -1.64 -0.18 -21.49
CA LYS A 178 -1.79 -1.11 -22.63
C LYS A 178 -1.16 -0.57 -23.90
N ASN A 179 -1.03 0.73 -24.01
CA ASN A 179 -0.71 1.42 -25.26
C ASN A 179 0.60 2.22 -25.20
N ALA A 180 1.08 2.56 -24.01
CA ALA A 180 2.36 3.24 -23.84
C ALA A 180 3.46 2.25 -23.44
N THR A 181 4.67 2.51 -23.96
CA THR A 181 5.89 1.82 -23.52
C THR A 181 6.73 2.75 -22.68
N ASP A 182 7.53 2.19 -21.78
CA ASP A 182 8.44 2.94 -20.94
C ASP A 182 9.88 2.46 -21.12
N CYS A 183 10.83 3.27 -20.70
CA CYS A 183 12.23 2.94 -20.73
C CYS A 183 12.61 2.09 -19.48
N PRO A 184 13.57 1.16 -19.61
CA PRO A 184 14.01 0.33 -18.48
C PRO A 184 14.45 1.13 -17.25
N GLU A 185 15.08 2.28 -17.45
CA GLU A 185 15.51 3.17 -16.38
C GLU A 185 14.33 3.70 -15.55
N ARG A 186 13.20 4.02 -16.17
CA ARG A 186 11.98 4.47 -15.44
C ARG A 186 11.32 3.36 -14.64
N HIS A 187 11.35 2.13 -15.15
CA HIS A 187 10.89 0.98 -14.40
C HIS A 187 11.61 0.88 -13.05
N LEU A 188 12.92 1.09 -13.05
CA LEU A 188 13.71 1.01 -11.82
C LEU A 188 13.40 2.13 -10.84
N ASP A 189 13.13 3.35 -11.31
CA ASP A 189 12.77 4.46 -10.41
C ASP A 189 11.54 4.15 -9.59
N ASN A 190 10.49 3.60 -10.20
CA ASN A 190 9.29 3.17 -9.50
C ASN A 190 9.58 2.02 -8.50
N ILE A 191 10.37 1.03 -8.90
CA ILE A 191 10.75 -0.09 -8.02
C ILE A 191 11.54 0.40 -6.79
N ILE A 192 12.44 1.36 -6.97
CA ILE A 192 13.26 1.92 -5.90
C ILE A 192 12.40 2.74 -4.94
N LEU A 193 11.53 3.61 -5.48
CA LEU A 193 10.67 4.48 -4.70
C LEU A 193 9.74 3.67 -3.79
N TYR A 194 9.24 2.55 -4.27
CA TYR A 194 8.29 1.70 -3.56
C TYR A 194 8.89 0.38 -3.06
N SER A 195 10.20 0.34 -2.80
CA SER A 195 10.95 -0.87 -2.43
C SER A 195 10.38 -1.64 -1.24
N ASP A 196 9.87 -0.95 -0.22
CA ASP A 196 9.26 -1.59 0.96
C ASP A 196 7.97 -2.33 0.58
N TYR A 197 7.14 -1.74 -0.28
CA TYR A 197 5.93 -2.39 -0.78
C TYR A 197 6.25 -3.53 -1.75
N MET A 198 7.30 -3.39 -2.57
CA MET A 198 7.79 -4.48 -3.41
C MET A 198 8.20 -5.69 -2.57
N LYS A 199 8.90 -5.46 -1.46
CA LYS A 199 9.27 -6.52 -0.51
C LYS A 199 8.04 -7.11 0.18
N GLN A 200 7.15 -6.28 0.69
CA GLN A 200 5.96 -6.70 1.41
C GLN A 200 5.00 -7.52 0.55
N LEU A 201 4.70 -7.05 -0.66
CA LEU A 201 3.65 -7.61 -1.52
C LEU A 201 4.15 -8.72 -2.45
N PHE A 202 5.40 -8.60 -2.92
CA PHE A 202 5.94 -9.47 -3.96
C PHE A 202 7.16 -10.27 -3.51
N GLY A 203 7.66 -10.03 -2.28
CA GLY A 203 8.86 -10.68 -1.78
C GLY A 203 10.16 -10.20 -2.44
N LEU A 204 10.11 -9.10 -3.21
CA LEU A 204 11.27 -8.55 -3.88
C LEU A 204 12.09 -7.69 -2.92
N ASP A 205 13.24 -8.20 -2.49
CA ASP A 205 14.19 -7.44 -1.69
C ASP A 205 15.18 -6.70 -2.60
N ILE A 206 14.88 -5.46 -2.90
CA ILE A 206 15.67 -4.61 -3.80
C ILE A 206 17.08 -4.33 -3.24
N ASN A 207 17.31 -4.49 -1.94
CA ASN A 207 18.63 -4.28 -1.33
C ASN A 207 19.70 -5.26 -1.85
N LYS A 208 19.27 -6.42 -2.38
CA LYS A 208 20.19 -7.36 -3.05
C LYS A 208 20.85 -6.78 -4.30
N TYR A 209 20.25 -5.75 -4.87
CA TYR A 209 20.66 -5.10 -6.11
C TYR A 209 21.18 -3.69 -5.88
N LYS A 210 21.46 -3.33 -4.62
CA LYS A 210 21.83 -1.95 -4.24
C LYS A 210 23.00 -1.41 -5.05
N THR A 211 24.04 -2.19 -5.27
CA THR A 211 25.22 -1.75 -6.02
C THR A 211 24.86 -1.36 -7.45
N GLN A 212 24.10 -2.19 -8.16
CA GLN A 212 23.65 -1.92 -9.51
C GLN A 212 22.73 -0.69 -9.58
N LEU A 213 21.87 -0.54 -8.59
CA LEU A 213 20.98 0.62 -8.49
C LEU A 213 21.74 1.91 -8.24
N ASP A 214 22.74 1.90 -7.35
CA ASP A 214 23.58 3.07 -7.07
C ASP A 214 24.40 3.49 -8.30
N GLU A 215 24.85 2.52 -9.12
CA GLU A 215 25.51 2.81 -10.40
C GLU A 215 24.56 3.50 -11.39
N ILE A 216 23.33 2.99 -11.54
CA ILE A 216 22.32 3.58 -12.44
C ILE A 216 21.95 4.99 -11.98
N LYS A 217 21.73 5.20 -10.66
CA LYS A 217 21.47 6.54 -10.10
C LYS A 217 22.61 7.53 -10.35
N THR A 218 23.84 7.05 -10.27
CA THR A 218 25.03 7.89 -10.56
C THR A 218 25.04 8.33 -12.02
N LEU A 219 24.70 7.41 -12.93
CA LEU A 219 24.58 7.72 -14.36
C LEU A 219 23.43 8.70 -14.63
N ASP A 220 22.27 8.51 -13.99
CA ASP A 220 21.11 9.41 -14.11
C ASP A 220 21.46 10.82 -13.61
N SER A 221 22.13 10.95 -12.48
CA SER A 221 22.60 12.22 -11.96
C SER A 221 23.58 12.91 -12.93
N THR A 222 24.46 12.13 -13.56
CA THR A 222 25.41 12.62 -14.56
C THR A 222 24.70 13.04 -15.85
N PHE A 223 23.75 12.25 -16.32
CA PHE A 223 22.90 12.57 -17.46
C PHE A 223 22.15 13.88 -17.25
N SER A 224 21.48 14.02 -16.12
CA SER A 224 20.73 15.22 -15.75
C SER A 224 21.65 16.45 -15.68
N ALA A 225 22.84 16.32 -15.08
CA ALA A 225 23.83 17.40 -15.02
C ALA A 225 24.25 17.87 -16.39
N ILE A 226 24.46 16.98 -17.35
CA ILE A 226 24.84 17.34 -18.74
C ILE A 226 23.64 17.94 -19.50
N LEU A 227 22.45 17.37 -19.30
CA LEU A 227 21.22 17.82 -19.99
C LEU A 227 20.88 19.27 -19.66
N PHE A 228 21.02 19.65 -18.38
CA PHE A 228 20.69 20.99 -17.89
C PHE A 228 21.87 21.94 -17.80
N ASP A 229 23.07 21.53 -18.22
CA ASP A 229 24.25 22.41 -18.24
C ASP A 229 24.12 23.43 -19.37
N SER A 230 24.21 24.70 -19.04
CA SER A 230 24.15 25.82 -19.98
C SER A 230 25.49 26.07 -20.72
N ASP A 231 26.60 25.53 -20.21
CA ASP A 231 27.94 25.73 -20.81
C ASP A 231 28.25 24.65 -21.88
N GLU A 232 27.79 24.90 -23.08
CA GLU A 232 28.04 24.00 -24.23
C GLU A 232 29.54 23.87 -24.60
N LYS A 233 30.34 24.89 -24.32
CA LYS A 233 31.78 24.87 -24.62
C LYS A 233 32.52 23.78 -23.85
N LYS A 234 32.07 23.48 -22.63
CA LYS A 234 32.59 22.38 -21.80
C LYS A 234 32.53 21.01 -22.47
N TYR A 235 31.63 20.85 -23.43
CA TYR A 235 31.39 19.59 -24.14
C TYR A 235 31.85 19.61 -25.60
N GLY A 236 32.51 20.69 -26.05
CA GLY A 236 32.87 20.84 -27.44
C GLY A 236 31.72 21.32 -28.35
N GLY A 237 30.75 22.04 -27.74
CA GLY A 237 29.56 22.55 -28.42
C GLY A 237 28.35 21.63 -28.27
N LEU A 238 27.26 22.00 -28.95
CA LEU A 238 25.99 21.28 -28.87
C LEU A 238 26.11 19.80 -29.31
N SER A 239 26.81 19.50 -30.36
CA SER A 239 27.02 18.14 -30.86
C SER A 239 27.74 17.28 -29.84
N GLY A 240 28.84 17.76 -29.26
CA GLY A 240 29.58 17.02 -28.24
C GLY A 240 28.80 16.82 -26.96
N ARG A 241 27.87 17.73 -26.60
CA ARG A 241 26.95 17.57 -25.49
C ARG A 241 25.92 16.46 -25.80
N ILE A 242 25.36 16.46 -27.01
CA ILE A 242 24.41 15.44 -27.48
C ILE A 242 25.07 14.05 -27.45
N ASP A 243 26.29 13.92 -27.97
CA ASP A 243 27.03 12.66 -28.00
C ASP A 243 27.25 12.11 -26.57
N LYS A 244 27.66 12.99 -25.65
CA LYS A 244 27.89 12.61 -24.25
C LYS A 244 26.61 12.12 -23.54
N TYR A 245 25.53 12.89 -23.60
CA TYR A 245 24.31 12.44 -22.91
C TYR A 245 23.70 11.19 -23.56
N THR A 246 23.85 11.03 -24.89
CA THR A 246 23.41 9.83 -25.61
C THR A 246 24.21 8.60 -25.17
N ALA A 247 25.52 8.73 -25.02
CA ALA A 247 26.37 7.65 -24.53
C ALA A 247 25.99 7.22 -23.08
N ILE A 248 25.82 8.20 -22.19
CA ILE A 248 25.45 7.92 -20.81
C ILE A 248 24.03 7.29 -20.73
N ARG A 249 23.09 7.80 -21.52
CA ARG A 249 21.74 7.22 -21.58
C ARG A 249 21.76 5.77 -22.05
N LYS A 250 22.60 5.48 -23.06
CA LYS A 250 22.77 4.09 -23.50
C LYS A 250 23.35 3.21 -22.41
N GLU A 251 24.42 3.65 -21.74
CA GLU A 251 25.02 2.89 -20.64
C GLU A 251 24.02 2.65 -19.49
N MET A 252 23.25 3.67 -19.12
CA MET A 252 22.21 3.56 -18.09
C MET A 252 21.16 2.54 -18.49
N ARG A 253 20.70 2.56 -19.75
CA ARG A 253 19.75 1.59 -20.28
C ARG A 253 20.31 0.17 -20.24
N ASP A 254 21.53 -0.05 -20.74
CA ASP A 254 22.17 -1.37 -20.77
C ASP A 254 22.31 -1.97 -19.35
N LYS A 255 22.60 -1.12 -18.34
CA LYS A 255 22.65 -1.54 -16.92
C LYS A 255 21.27 -1.84 -16.36
N ALA A 256 20.28 -1.01 -16.70
CA ALA A 256 18.90 -1.20 -16.24
C ALA A 256 18.30 -2.50 -16.82
N GLU A 257 18.50 -2.78 -18.10
CA GLU A 257 18.06 -4.02 -18.75
C GLU A 257 18.65 -5.25 -18.07
N LYS A 258 19.97 -5.26 -17.82
CA LYS A 258 20.64 -6.37 -17.11
C LYS A 258 20.09 -6.59 -15.72
N LEU A 259 19.78 -5.50 -15.01
CA LEU A 259 19.19 -5.60 -13.68
C LEU A 259 17.77 -6.15 -13.75
N LEU A 260 16.94 -5.67 -14.69
CA LEU A 260 15.58 -6.17 -14.89
C LEU A 260 15.56 -7.65 -15.29
N GLU A 261 16.53 -8.09 -16.11
CA GLU A 261 16.68 -9.52 -16.44
C GLU A 261 16.97 -10.38 -15.22
N ALA A 262 17.74 -9.85 -14.26
CA ALA A 262 18.11 -10.56 -13.03
C ALA A 262 16.96 -10.61 -11.99
N LEU A 263 15.87 -9.85 -12.16
CA LEU A 263 14.72 -9.88 -11.26
C LEU A 263 13.97 -11.22 -11.35
N PRO A 264 13.30 -11.65 -10.26
CA PRO A 264 12.50 -12.88 -10.25
C PRO A 264 11.42 -12.90 -11.34
N ASP A 265 11.22 -14.04 -11.99
CA ASP A 265 10.25 -14.19 -13.10
C ASP A 265 8.82 -13.90 -12.68
N ASP A 266 8.43 -14.27 -11.45
CA ASP A 266 7.08 -14.00 -10.95
C ASP A 266 6.83 -12.49 -10.80
N PHE A 267 7.86 -11.73 -10.43
CA PHE A 267 7.77 -10.28 -10.38
C PHE A 267 7.67 -9.69 -11.80
N LYS A 268 8.54 -10.14 -12.72
CA LYS A 268 8.50 -9.73 -14.14
C LYS A 268 7.13 -9.98 -14.77
N LYS A 269 6.58 -11.17 -14.59
CA LYS A 269 5.24 -11.52 -15.06
C LYS A 269 4.16 -10.61 -14.50
N LYS A 270 4.28 -10.27 -13.22
CA LYS A 270 3.26 -9.51 -12.52
C LYS A 270 3.15 -8.06 -12.99
N ILE A 271 4.26 -7.42 -13.27
CA ILE A 271 4.32 -6.04 -13.75
C ILE A 271 4.63 -5.92 -15.25
N TYR A 272 4.70 -7.05 -15.96
CA TYR A 272 5.01 -7.11 -17.40
C TYR A 272 6.30 -6.38 -17.79
N LEU A 273 7.36 -6.59 -16.98
CA LEU A 273 8.69 -6.12 -17.32
C LEU A 273 9.34 -7.04 -18.35
N PHE A 274 9.89 -6.45 -19.40
CA PHE A 274 10.57 -7.16 -20.46
C PHE A 274 11.97 -6.59 -20.65
N THR A 275 12.82 -7.39 -21.26
CA THR A 275 14.12 -6.92 -21.76
C THR A 275 13.91 -5.82 -22.77
N GLY A 276 14.57 -4.70 -22.61
CA GLY A 276 14.43 -3.53 -23.48
C GLY A 276 13.26 -2.64 -23.06
N TYR A 277 12.26 -2.49 -23.92
CA TYR A 277 11.08 -1.66 -23.65
C TYR A 277 9.91 -2.51 -23.21
N GLY A 278 9.34 -2.21 -22.03
CA GLY A 278 8.11 -2.81 -21.54
C GLY A 278 6.95 -1.83 -21.59
N ASN A 279 5.76 -2.30 -21.23
CA ASN A 279 4.61 -1.42 -21.05
C ASN A 279 4.88 -0.47 -19.89
N ALA A 280 4.49 0.80 -20.05
CA ALA A 280 4.55 1.77 -18.97
C ALA A 280 3.66 1.36 -17.81
N TYR A 281 4.11 1.64 -16.60
CA TYR A 281 3.31 1.45 -15.39
C TYR A 281 3.63 2.53 -14.36
N ASP A 282 2.68 2.73 -13.46
CA ASP A 282 2.84 3.64 -12.36
C ASP A 282 2.40 2.98 -11.05
N PHE A 283 3.04 3.40 -9.97
CA PHE A 283 2.78 2.93 -8.61
C PHE A 283 2.41 4.10 -7.72
N THR A 284 1.39 3.93 -6.92
CA THR A 284 1.07 4.90 -5.86
C THR A 284 0.44 4.20 -4.66
N THR A 285 0.40 4.90 -3.55
CA THR A 285 -0.35 4.46 -2.37
C THR A 285 -1.59 5.31 -2.24
N ILE A 286 -2.73 4.65 -2.03
CA ILE A 286 -4.03 5.31 -1.91
C ILE A 286 -4.74 4.84 -0.65
N ARG A 287 -5.54 5.72 -0.08
CA ARG A 287 -6.40 5.40 1.05
C ARG A 287 -7.86 5.43 0.61
N ILE A 288 -8.53 4.30 0.71
CA ILE A 288 -9.97 4.18 0.48
C ILE A 288 -10.69 4.44 1.80
N GLU A 289 -11.59 5.39 1.82
CA GLU A 289 -12.42 5.70 2.98
C GLU A 289 -13.85 5.15 2.81
N GLU A 290 -14.47 4.87 3.95
CA GLU A 290 -15.81 4.35 4.06
C GLU A 290 -16.83 5.29 3.42
N GLY A 291 -17.64 4.79 2.47
CA GLY A 291 -18.69 5.54 1.79
C GLY A 291 -18.19 6.63 0.83
N LYS A 292 -16.87 6.72 0.58
CA LYS A 292 -16.32 7.73 -0.32
C LYS A 292 -15.86 7.15 -1.65
N THR A 293 -15.83 8.03 -2.64
CA THR A 293 -15.15 7.78 -3.91
C THR A 293 -13.82 8.53 -3.91
N GLU A 294 -12.74 7.78 -4.03
CA GLU A 294 -11.40 8.31 -4.25
C GLU A 294 -11.12 8.35 -5.75
N ASN A 295 -10.41 9.39 -6.20
CA ASN A 295 -10.06 9.54 -7.61
C ASN A 295 -8.55 9.62 -7.78
N GLU A 296 -8.00 8.71 -8.57
CA GLU A 296 -6.57 8.66 -8.89
C GLU A 296 -6.39 8.57 -10.40
N ASN A 297 -5.73 9.56 -10.98
CA ASN A 297 -5.45 9.60 -12.41
C ASN A 297 -3.98 9.25 -12.67
N THR A 298 -3.73 8.47 -13.70
CA THR A 298 -2.39 8.06 -14.08
C THR A 298 -2.01 8.67 -15.43
N ASP A 299 -0.95 9.49 -15.43
CA ASP A 299 -0.31 10.02 -16.63
C ASP A 299 0.99 9.25 -16.90
N PHE A 300 0.99 8.36 -17.87
CA PHE A 300 2.19 7.63 -18.28
C PHE A 300 3.21 8.51 -19.01
N GLY A 301 2.88 9.77 -19.25
CA GLY A 301 3.77 10.70 -19.93
C GLY A 301 3.98 10.36 -21.41
N ILE A 302 5.15 10.76 -21.94
CA ILE A 302 5.52 10.50 -23.33
C ILE A 302 6.10 9.07 -23.41
N THR A 303 5.54 8.29 -24.35
CA THR A 303 6.06 6.93 -24.62
C THR A 303 7.54 6.96 -25.04
N CYS A 304 8.31 5.98 -24.60
CA CYS A 304 9.67 5.79 -25.07
C CYS A 304 9.69 5.24 -26.50
N ILE A 305 10.47 5.88 -27.37
CA ILE A 305 10.70 5.48 -28.76
C ILE A 305 12.11 4.93 -28.91
#